data_ada5380c41cd2f5c132c6d767727a324
#
_entry.id   ada5380c41cd2f5c132c6d767727a324
#
_cell.length_a   1.000
_cell.length_b   1.000
_cell.length_c   1.000
_cell.angle_alpha   90.00
_cell.angle_beta   90.00
_cell.angle_gamma   90.00
#
_symmetry.space_group_name_H-M   'P 1'
#
loop_
_entity.id
_entity.type
_entity.pdbx_description
1 polymer ?
#
loop_
_entity_poly.entity_id
_entity_poly.type
_entity_poly.pdbx_seq_one_letter_code
_entity_poly.pdbx_strand_id
1 'polypeptide(L)'
;KGLHTGLDLTVTFNPAPDNHGYKIQRIDLEGQPTFDAVADNVSETTRGTVISKNGVKVSTVEHGMAALYALGIDNCLIQVNGPEFPILDGSAQYYVNEIERVGTVEQSAVKDFYIIKSKIEFVTKQPALPSSCCRTRTSA
;
A
#
# COMPACT_ATOMS: atom_id res chain seq x y z
N LYS A 1 -7.77 -4.00 -15.18
CA LYS A 1 -8.69 -5.05 -14.71
C LYS A 1 -8.20 -5.62 -13.39
N GLY A 2 -9.12 -6.07 -12.54
CA GLY A 2 -8.79 -6.83 -11.33
C GLY A 2 -8.28 -8.22 -11.67
N LEU A 3 -7.27 -8.69 -10.94
CA LEU A 3 -6.69 -10.05 -11.11
C LEU A 3 -7.69 -11.14 -10.69
N HIS A 4 -8.37 -10.92 -9.57
CA HIS A 4 -9.27 -11.90 -8.97
C HIS A 4 -10.75 -11.68 -9.35
N THR A 5 -11.14 -10.42 -9.54
CA THR A 5 -12.53 -10.08 -9.84
C THR A 5 -12.84 -9.98 -11.33
N GLY A 6 -11.80 -9.72 -12.16
CA GLY A 6 -11.98 -9.45 -13.59
C GLY A 6 -12.70 -8.13 -13.92
N LEU A 7 -13.08 -7.35 -12.91
CA LEU A 7 -13.77 -6.08 -13.06
C LEU A 7 -12.88 -5.02 -13.71
N ASP A 8 -13.51 -4.04 -14.36
CA ASP A 8 -12.81 -2.85 -14.80
C ASP A 8 -12.69 -1.87 -13.64
N LEU A 9 -11.46 -1.72 -13.17
CA LEU A 9 -11.12 -1.00 -11.93
C LEU A 9 -10.27 0.22 -12.24
N THR A 10 -10.55 1.28 -11.48
CA THR A 10 -9.78 2.52 -11.50
C THR A 10 -9.34 2.85 -10.09
N VAL A 11 -8.07 3.21 -9.96
CA VAL A 11 -7.50 3.78 -8.74
C VAL A 11 -7.07 5.20 -9.04
N THR A 12 -7.42 6.13 -8.16
CA THR A 12 -7.00 7.53 -8.24
C THR A 12 -6.25 7.89 -6.97
N PHE A 13 -5.03 8.36 -7.12
CA PHE A 13 -4.23 8.91 -6.03
C PHE A 13 -4.46 10.41 -5.96
N ASN A 14 -4.99 10.89 -4.84
CA ASN A 14 -5.25 12.30 -4.61
C ASN A 14 -4.31 12.86 -3.55
N PRO A 15 -3.83 14.09 -3.71
CA PRO A 15 -3.11 14.78 -2.65
C PRO A 15 -3.93 14.81 -1.36
N ALA A 16 -3.25 14.68 -0.24
CA ALA A 16 -3.85 14.72 1.08
C ALA A 16 -3.06 15.66 2.00
N PRO A 17 -3.67 16.23 3.05
CA PRO A 17 -2.98 17.15 3.96
C PRO A 17 -1.88 16.45 4.77
N ASP A 18 -1.04 17.26 5.42
CA ASP A 18 -0.01 16.79 6.35
C ASP A 18 -0.59 15.83 7.39
N ASN A 19 0.15 14.77 7.70
CA ASN A 19 -0.22 13.74 8.68
C ASN A 19 -1.49 12.95 8.35
N HIS A 20 -1.93 12.97 7.09
CA HIS A 20 -3.10 12.19 6.65
C HIS A 20 -2.81 10.69 6.59
N GLY A 21 -1.58 10.31 6.25
CA GLY A 21 -1.23 8.93 5.93
C GLY A 21 -1.89 8.45 4.65
N TYR A 22 -1.94 7.13 4.48
CA TYR A 22 -2.69 6.53 3.37
C TYR A 22 -4.09 6.15 3.82
N LYS A 23 -5.10 6.66 3.11
CA LYS A 23 -6.50 6.26 3.30
C LYS A 23 -7.09 5.76 2.00
N ILE A 24 -7.84 4.67 2.09
CA ILE A 24 -8.56 4.09 0.97
C ILE A 24 -10.03 4.48 1.08
N GLN A 25 -10.58 4.98 -0.03
CA GLN A 25 -11.99 5.34 -0.17
C GLN A 25 -12.65 4.50 -1.26
N ARG A 26 -13.73 3.78 -0.93
CA ARG A 26 -14.55 3.01 -1.87
C ARG A 26 -15.64 3.91 -2.46
N ILE A 27 -15.37 4.47 -3.65
CA ILE A 27 -16.28 5.42 -4.30
C ILE A 27 -17.48 4.77 -5.00
N ASP A 28 -17.48 3.46 -5.15
CA ASP A 28 -18.57 2.65 -5.70
C ASP A 28 -19.63 2.26 -4.66
N LEU A 29 -19.37 2.48 -3.37
CA LEU A 29 -20.28 2.16 -2.29
C LEU A 29 -21.03 3.40 -1.81
N GLU A 30 -22.26 3.20 -1.34
CA GLU A 30 -23.04 4.27 -0.71
C GLU A 30 -22.29 4.84 0.51
N GLY A 31 -22.31 6.16 0.66
CA GLY A 31 -21.56 6.86 1.71
C GLY A 31 -20.05 6.90 1.51
N GLN A 32 -19.52 6.30 0.46
CA GLN A 32 -18.09 6.31 0.09
C GLN A 32 -17.16 6.07 1.28
N PRO A 33 -17.28 4.92 1.95
CA PRO A 33 -16.54 4.64 3.17
C PRO A 33 -15.04 4.78 2.97
N THR A 34 -14.41 5.47 3.93
CA THR A 34 -12.96 5.73 3.94
C THR A 34 -12.35 5.10 5.18
N PHE A 35 -11.17 4.48 5.04
CA PHE A 35 -10.45 3.83 6.13
C PHE A 35 -8.94 3.89 5.93
N ASP A 36 -8.20 3.81 7.04
CA ASP A 36 -6.74 3.87 7.03
C ASP A 36 -6.12 2.61 6.43
N ALA A 37 -5.16 2.78 5.53
CA ALA A 37 -4.38 1.70 4.95
C ALA A 37 -3.16 1.39 5.82
N VAL A 38 -3.41 0.85 7.01
CA VAL A 38 -2.41 0.49 8.02
C VAL A 38 -2.38 -1.02 8.25
N ALA A 39 -1.27 -1.51 8.81
CA ALA A 39 -1.08 -2.94 9.07
C ALA A 39 -2.20 -3.56 9.92
N ASP A 40 -2.74 -2.83 10.90
CA ASP A 40 -3.83 -3.30 11.77
C ASP A 40 -5.13 -3.58 11.03
N ASN A 41 -5.31 -3.00 9.85
CA ASN A 41 -6.47 -3.23 8.99
C ASN A 41 -6.24 -4.32 7.93
N VAL A 42 -5.04 -4.96 7.89
CA VAL A 42 -4.77 -6.10 7.01
C VAL A 42 -5.52 -7.32 7.52
N SER A 43 -6.42 -7.86 6.69
CA SER A 43 -7.27 -8.99 7.05
C SER A 43 -6.88 -10.30 6.39
N GLU A 44 -6.16 -10.26 5.27
CA GLU A 44 -5.74 -11.46 4.53
C GLU A 44 -4.45 -11.17 3.74
N THR A 45 -3.59 -12.22 3.63
CA THR A 45 -2.33 -12.14 2.86
C THR A 45 -2.07 -13.40 2.00
N THR A 46 -3.06 -14.28 1.83
CA THR A 46 -2.86 -15.59 1.19
C THR A 46 -2.58 -15.49 -0.32
N ARG A 47 -3.24 -14.57 -1.02
CA ARG A 47 -3.11 -14.38 -2.48
C ARG A 47 -2.90 -12.93 -2.90
N GLY A 48 -2.53 -12.09 -1.98
CA GLY A 48 -2.41 -10.65 -2.10
C GLY A 48 -2.82 -10.00 -0.80
N THR A 49 -2.46 -8.73 -0.62
CA THR A 49 -2.80 -8.01 0.59
C THR A 49 -4.22 -7.47 0.53
N VAL A 50 -5.03 -7.83 1.52
CA VAL A 50 -6.39 -7.32 1.70
C VAL A 50 -6.43 -6.40 2.92
N ILE A 51 -6.86 -5.18 2.72
CA ILE A 51 -7.12 -4.21 3.80
C ILE A 51 -8.64 -4.12 3.98
N SER A 52 -9.11 -4.23 5.22
CA SER A 52 -10.54 -4.19 5.53
C SER A 52 -10.85 -3.42 6.79
N LYS A 53 -12.00 -2.73 6.81
CA LYS A 53 -12.54 -2.03 7.97
C LYS A 53 -14.07 -2.00 7.90
N ASN A 54 -14.74 -2.31 9.01
CA ASN A 54 -16.20 -2.24 9.12
C ASN A 54 -16.96 -2.97 7.99
N GLY A 55 -16.47 -4.14 7.57
CA GLY A 55 -17.09 -4.92 6.49
C GLY A 55 -16.75 -4.46 5.07
N VAL A 56 -16.04 -3.34 4.90
CA VAL A 56 -15.54 -2.87 3.61
C VAL A 56 -14.12 -3.38 3.41
N LYS A 57 -13.80 -3.87 2.21
CA LYS A 57 -12.48 -4.41 1.90
C LYS A 57 -11.98 -3.97 0.52
N VAL A 58 -10.66 -3.91 0.39
CA VAL A 58 -9.95 -3.73 -0.87
C VAL A 58 -8.75 -4.66 -0.90
N SER A 59 -8.58 -5.40 -1.99
CA SER A 59 -7.49 -6.36 -2.21
C SER A 59 -6.45 -5.88 -3.22
N THR A 60 -5.34 -6.62 -3.33
CA THR A 60 -4.26 -6.40 -4.32
C THR A 60 -3.67 -4.98 -4.23
N VAL A 61 -3.52 -4.47 -3.01
CA VAL A 61 -3.08 -3.08 -2.76
C VAL A 61 -1.56 -2.91 -2.85
N GLU A 62 -0.79 -4.00 -2.82
CA GLU A 62 0.65 -4.02 -2.66
C GLU A 62 1.42 -3.21 -3.70
N HIS A 63 1.03 -3.25 -4.98
CA HIS A 63 1.74 -2.57 -6.06
C HIS A 63 1.54 -1.05 -5.99
N GLY A 64 0.31 -0.60 -5.72
CA GLY A 64 0.03 0.82 -5.51
C GLY A 64 0.72 1.37 -4.25
N MET A 65 0.68 0.62 -3.16
CA MET A 65 1.35 1.00 -1.90
C MET A 65 2.87 1.04 -2.07
N ALA A 66 3.45 0.08 -2.80
CA ALA A 66 4.89 0.06 -3.10
C ALA A 66 5.33 1.27 -3.92
N ALA A 67 4.52 1.69 -4.90
CA ALA A 67 4.81 2.88 -5.70
C ALA A 67 4.80 4.16 -4.86
N LEU A 68 3.78 4.35 -4.01
CA LEU A 68 3.69 5.50 -3.11
C LEU A 68 4.89 5.55 -2.17
N TYR A 69 5.25 4.41 -1.57
CA TYR A 69 6.38 4.32 -0.66
C TYR A 69 7.72 4.61 -1.36
N ALA A 70 7.94 4.03 -2.55
CA ALA A 70 9.18 4.21 -3.32
C ALA A 70 9.42 5.66 -3.74
N LEU A 71 8.34 6.41 -4.00
CA LEU A 71 8.39 7.83 -4.38
C LEU A 71 8.34 8.79 -3.19
N GLY A 72 8.38 8.27 -1.96
CA GLY A 72 8.42 9.07 -0.74
C GLY A 72 7.13 9.83 -0.44
N ILE A 73 6.00 9.38 -0.99
CA ILE A 73 4.68 9.97 -0.71
C ILE A 73 4.20 9.45 0.64
N ASP A 74 3.98 10.33 1.60
CA ASP A 74 3.55 9.96 2.95
C ASP A 74 2.05 10.15 3.16
N ASN A 75 1.41 11.03 2.38
CA ASN A 75 0.01 11.40 2.54
C ASN A 75 -0.74 11.28 1.22
N CYS A 76 -1.73 10.40 1.15
CA CYS A 76 -2.50 10.14 -0.05
C CYS A 76 -3.92 9.65 0.27
N LEU A 77 -4.93 10.24 -0.37
CA LEU A 77 -6.27 9.67 -0.43
C LEU A 77 -6.38 8.81 -1.69
N ILE A 78 -6.57 7.52 -1.50
CA ILE A 78 -6.62 6.53 -2.57
C ILE A 78 -8.08 6.17 -2.83
N GLN A 79 -8.63 6.65 -3.94
CA GLN A 79 -9.99 6.32 -4.34
C GLN A 79 -10.01 5.10 -5.26
N VAL A 80 -10.91 4.17 -5.01
CA VAL A 80 -11.08 2.97 -5.84
C VAL A 80 -12.57 2.71 -6.09
N ASN A 81 -12.89 2.39 -7.35
CA ASN A 81 -14.27 2.12 -7.79
C ASN A 81 -14.66 0.63 -7.67
N GLY A 82 -14.01 -0.12 -6.80
CA GLY A 82 -14.32 -1.53 -6.61
C GLY A 82 -13.50 -2.21 -5.50
N PRO A 83 -13.67 -3.53 -5.31
CA PRO A 83 -13.09 -4.27 -4.18
C PRO A 83 -11.63 -4.66 -4.35
N GLU A 84 -10.96 -4.21 -5.42
CA GLU A 84 -9.62 -4.63 -5.77
C GLU A 84 -8.88 -3.51 -6.51
N PHE A 85 -7.56 -3.40 -6.35
CA PHE A 85 -6.74 -2.55 -7.22
C PHE A 85 -6.55 -3.24 -8.58
N PRO A 86 -6.46 -2.47 -9.69
CA PRO A 86 -6.15 -3.04 -10.99
C PRO A 86 -4.75 -3.66 -10.97
N ILE A 87 -4.62 -4.88 -11.54
CA ILE A 87 -3.34 -5.58 -11.56
C ILE A 87 -2.34 -4.94 -12.54
N LEU A 88 -2.82 -4.25 -13.55
CA LEU A 88 -2.04 -3.65 -14.65
C LEU A 88 -1.14 -4.70 -15.32
N ASP A 89 0.18 -4.55 -15.24
CA ASP A 89 1.19 -5.49 -15.75
C ASP A 89 1.72 -6.45 -14.68
N GLY A 90 1.16 -6.42 -13.48
CA GLY A 90 1.61 -7.21 -12.33
C GLY A 90 2.81 -6.60 -11.61
N SER A 91 3.13 -5.33 -11.87
CA SER A 91 4.20 -4.59 -11.19
C SER A 91 3.71 -3.24 -10.66
N ALA A 92 4.59 -2.53 -9.95
CA ALA A 92 4.34 -1.15 -9.51
C ALA A 92 4.66 -0.10 -10.60
N GLN A 93 5.23 -0.51 -11.74
CA GLN A 93 5.81 0.41 -12.73
C GLN A 93 4.81 1.42 -13.29
N TYR A 94 3.60 0.98 -13.63
CA TYR A 94 2.58 1.89 -14.14
C TYR A 94 2.15 2.93 -13.11
N TYR A 95 2.04 2.53 -11.84
CA TYR A 95 1.74 3.47 -10.75
C TYR A 95 2.87 4.50 -10.58
N VAL A 96 4.12 4.05 -10.60
CA VAL A 96 5.30 4.93 -10.53
C VAL A 96 5.31 5.94 -11.68
N ASN A 97 5.17 5.46 -12.92
CA ASN A 97 5.20 6.32 -14.10
C ASN A 97 4.13 7.41 -14.07
N GLU A 98 2.90 7.07 -13.64
CA GLU A 98 1.81 8.04 -13.59
C GLU A 98 2.02 9.07 -12.47
N ILE A 99 2.55 8.66 -11.32
CA ILE A 99 2.88 9.58 -10.23
C ILE A 99 4.03 10.51 -10.64
N GLU A 100 5.09 9.98 -11.25
CA GLU A 100 6.22 10.80 -11.74
C GLU A 100 5.77 11.80 -12.80
N ARG A 101 4.85 11.41 -13.69
CA ARG A 101 4.30 12.30 -14.73
C ARG A 101 3.54 13.49 -14.14
N VAL A 102 2.84 13.29 -13.04
CA VAL A 102 2.08 14.34 -12.35
C VAL A 102 2.98 15.15 -11.41
N GLY A 103 3.98 14.49 -10.84
CA GLY A 103 4.88 15.07 -9.84
C GLY A 103 4.36 14.96 -8.41
N THR A 104 5.21 15.35 -7.47
CA THR A 104 4.94 15.36 -6.03
C THR A 104 5.16 16.75 -5.46
N VAL A 105 4.56 17.04 -4.31
CA VAL A 105 4.70 18.33 -3.61
C VAL A 105 5.23 18.04 -2.21
N GLU A 106 6.31 18.73 -1.83
CA GLU A 106 6.82 18.68 -0.46
C GLU A 106 5.86 19.37 0.49
N GLN A 107 5.67 18.77 1.66
CA GLN A 107 4.81 19.26 2.72
C GLN A 107 5.64 19.84 3.87
N SER A 108 5.01 20.65 4.72
CA SER A 108 5.70 21.35 5.80
C SER A 108 5.92 20.47 7.05
N ALA A 109 5.15 19.42 7.22
CA ALA A 109 5.29 18.52 8.37
C ALA A 109 6.59 17.72 8.28
N VAL A 110 7.30 17.61 9.38
CA VAL A 110 8.49 16.77 9.49
C VAL A 110 8.08 15.31 9.50
N LYS A 111 8.76 14.48 8.71
CA LYS A 111 8.52 13.04 8.66
C LYS A 111 9.02 12.35 9.92
N ASP A 112 8.18 11.54 10.53
CA ASP A 112 8.55 10.68 11.63
C ASP A 112 9.31 9.44 11.14
N PHE A 113 10.39 9.10 11.82
CA PHE A 113 11.19 7.92 11.53
C PHE A 113 11.20 6.95 12.69
N TYR A 114 10.89 5.68 12.40
CA TYR A 114 11.10 4.60 13.34
C TYR A 114 12.51 4.05 13.18
N ILE A 115 13.34 4.20 14.20
CA ILE A 115 14.75 3.74 14.19
C ILE A 115 14.85 2.43 14.95
N ILE A 116 15.20 1.34 14.25
CA ILE A 116 15.48 0.04 14.86
C ILE A 116 16.87 0.11 15.54
N LYS A 117 16.90 0.11 16.87
CA LYS A 117 18.12 0.27 17.68
C LYS A 117 18.84 -1.03 18.02
N SER A 118 18.23 -2.18 17.79
CA SER A 118 18.79 -3.49 18.11
C SER A 118 18.43 -4.51 17.04
N LYS A 119 19.26 -5.56 16.92
CA LYS A 119 18.95 -6.70 16.05
C LYS A 119 17.64 -7.38 16.50
N ILE A 120 16.72 -7.59 15.58
CA ILE A 120 15.50 -8.34 15.80
C ILE A 120 15.64 -9.66 15.04
N GLU A 121 15.52 -10.78 15.74
CA GLU A 121 15.49 -12.11 15.13
C GLU A 121 14.09 -12.71 15.23
N PHE A 122 13.57 -13.17 14.11
CA PHE A 122 12.32 -13.89 14.07
C PHE A 122 12.59 -15.38 13.86
N VAL A 123 12.26 -16.20 14.86
CA VAL A 123 12.44 -17.66 14.79
C VAL A 123 11.09 -18.31 14.62
N THR A 124 10.87 -18.95 13.47
CA THR A 124 9.68 -19.78 13.26
C THR A 124 9.95 -21.21 13.73
N LYS A 125 9.01 -21.80 14.43
CA LYS A 125 9.09 -23.22 14.88
C LYS A 125 8.83 -24.23 13.75
N GLN A 126 8.65 -23.80 12.51
CA GLN A 126 8.51 -24.72 11.37
C GLN A 126 9.90 -25.14 10.87
N PRO A 127 10.08 -26.42 10.44
CA PRO A 127 11.34 -26.87 9.85
C PRO A 127 11.64 -26.01 8.63
N ALA A 128 12.82 -25.39 8.64
CA ALA A 128 13.25 -24.42 7.67
C ALA A 128 13.27 -25.00 6.25
N LEU A 129 12.44 -24.45 5.37
CA LEU A 129 12.84 -24.32 3.98
C LEU A 129 14.07 -23.39 3.95
N PRO A 130 15.12 -23.69 3.17
CA PRO A 130 16.30 -22.85 3.12
C PRO A 130 15.91 -21.47 2.58
N SER A 131 15.71 -20.52 3.49
CA SER A 131 15.49 -19.12 3.15
C SER A 131 16.81 -18.49 2.77
N SER A 132 16.94 -18.04 1.54
CA SER A 132 18.00 -17.13 1.14
C SER A 132 17.84 -15.83 1.95
N CYS A 133 18.73 -15.65 2.93
CA CYS A 133 18.73 -14.49 3.82
C CYS A 133 19.07 -13.23 3.04
N CYS A 134 18.16 -12.27 2.98
CA CYS A 134 18.49 -10.89 2.61
C CYS A 134 19.39 -10.28 3.68
N ARG A 135 20.69 -10.16 3.40
CA ARG A 135 21.60 -9.32 4.19
C ARG A 135 21.32 -7.88 3.82
N THR A 136 20.69 -7.13 4.71
CA THR A 136 20.74 -5.67 4.64
C THR A 136 22.16 -5.23 5.02
N ARG A 137 22.90 -4.65 4.08
CA ARG A 137 24.14 -3.95 4.38
C ARG A 137 23.76 -2.61 5.00
N THR A 138 24.08 -2.41 6.28
CA THR A 138 24.20 -1.08 6.87
C THR A 138 25.48 -0.46 6.35
N SER A 139 25.39 0.57 5.52
CA SER A 139 26.50 1.49 5.27
C SER A 139 26.56 2.48 6.44
N ALA A 140 27.75 2.60 7.02
CA ALA A 140 28.10 3.62 8.00
C ALA A 140 28.10 5.02 7.38
#